data_86739764d2e90159c959ff2299083721
#
_entry.id   86739764d2e90159c959ff2299083721
#
_cell.length_a   1.000
_cell.length_b   1.000
_cell.length_c   1.000
_cell.angle_alpha   90.00
_cell.angle_beta   90.00
_cell.angle_gamma   90.00
#
_symmetry.space_group_name_H-M   'P 1'
#
loop_
_entity.id
_entity.type
_entity.pdbx_description
1 polymer ?
#
loop_
_entity_poly.entity_id
_entity_poly.type
_entity_poly.pdbx_seq_one_letter_code
_entity_poly.pdbx_strand_id
1 'polypeptide(L)'
;LSFIAKQRAATRCEVGGIDFKTVEARVRLDTEGAPVDVDLRCKTDATELIEESMILANETVARFLRDKSFPCIYRVHEAPSYDSLEGLIPVLDEYPWFKKIGAHWLLSGDPHAVAAAVSFSEGRPEGKLVNMIVLRSMMRAVYKPECEPHYGLASEAYCHFTSPIRRYPDLVVHRMLKAALAKRSEKFDQEVSNLAWIAEHSSKMEREAEKASQESQMVKIVELMEQHVGETFSAMVTGATSYGLFVQLENTAEGMIRIEDLGREYFLFDSLRHRLIGADSGREYRLGQ
;
A
#
# COMPACT_ATOMS: atom_id res chain seq x y z
N LEU A 1 10.19 21.61 13.43
CA LEU A 1 9.05 20.80 12.99
C LEU A 1 9.51 19.44 12.44
N SER A 2 10.51 19.36 11.55
CA SER A 2 11.02 18.08 11.01
C SER A 2 11.48 17.13 12.12
N PHE A 3 12.15 17.61 13.16
CA PHE A 3 12.51 16.81 14.33
C PHE A 3 11.30 16.16 15.02
N ILE A 4 10.21 16.93 15.20
CA ILE A 4 8.97 16.40 15.80
C ILE A 4 8.34 15.33 14.91
N ALA A 5 8.33 15.53 13.59
CA ALA A 5 7.80 14.54 12.65
C ALA A 5 8.59 13.23 12.73
N LYS A 6 9.92 13.30 12.71
CA LYS A 6 10.79 12.12 12.84
C LYS A 6 10.58 11.37 14.18
N GLN A 7 10.42 12.13 15.28
CA GLN A 7 10.11 11.53 16.59
C GLN A 7 8.75 10.81 16.57
N ARG A 8 7.73 11.41 15.95
CA ARG A 8 6.41 10.79 15.83
C ARG A 8 6.44 9.53 14.96
N ALA A 9 7.12 9.59 13.81
CA ALA A 9 7.30 8.43 12.93
C ALA A 9 8.01 7.29 13.69
N ALA A 10 9.08 7.59 14.43
CA ALA A 10 9.78 6.62 15.26
C ALA A 10 8.85 6.00 16.33
N THR A 11 8.12 6.83 17.09
CA THR A 11 7.16 6.35 18.09
C THR A 11 6.07 5.48 17.45
N ARG A 12 5.57 5.84 16.27
CA ARG A 12 4.58 5.04 15.56
C ARG A 12 5.15 3.67 15.15
N CYS A 13 6.39 3.62 14.69
CA CYS A 13 7.07 2.35 14.39
C CYS A 13 7.28 1.52 15.67
N GLU A 14 7.63 2.14 16.80
CA GLU A 14 7.78 1.46 18.10
C GLU A 14 6.49 0.77 18.59
N VAL A 15 5.33 1.32 18.25
CA VAL A 15 4.04 0.72 18.61
C VAL A 15 3.46 -0.20 17.52
N GLY A 16 4.26 -0.54 16.50
CA GLY A 16 3.88 -1.49 15.45
C GLY A 16 3.38 -0.86 14.15
N GLY A 17 3.51 0.46 13.99
CA GLY A 17 3.24 1.11 12.70
C GLY A 17 4.19 0.63 11.62
N ILE A 18 3.67 0.35 10.44
CA ILE A 18 4.44 -0.18 9.32
C ILE A 18 4.77 0.96 8.36
N ASP A 19 6.06 1.18 8.09
CA ASP A 19 6.52 2.18 7.11
C ASP A 19 6.91 1.50 5.80
N PHE A 20 5.97 1.43 4.86
CA PHE A 20 6.23 0.91 3.53
C PHE A 20 6.96 1.94 2.68
N LYS A 21 8.08 1.53 2.09
CA LYS A 21 8.79 2.34 1.10
C LYS A 21 8.12 2.18 -0.26
N THR A 22 7.21 3.10 -0.56
CA THR A 22 6.54 3.14 -1.85
C THR A 22 7.18 4.20 -2.75
N VAL A 23 7.28 3.88 -4.03
CA VAL A 23 7.70 4.81 -5.08
C VAL A 23 6.48 5.13 -5.91
N GLU A 24 6.14 6.40 -6.04
CA GLU A 24 5.05 6.87 -6.88
C GLU A 24 5.63 7.31 -8.24
N ALA A 25 5.20 6.68 -9.31
CA ALA A 25 5.53 7.09 -10.66
C ALA A 25 4.58 8.17 -11.13
N ARG A 26 5.12 9.20 -11.76
CA ARG A 26 4.33 10.25 -12.40
C ARG A 26 4.82 10.45 -13.83
N VAL A 27 3.96 10.18 -14.79
CA VAL A 27 4.27 10.44 -16.20
C VAL A 27 4.35 11.94 -16.43
N ARG A 28 5.46 12.39 -17.01
CA ARG A 28 5.65 13.77 -17.46
C ARG A 28 5.20 13.88 -18.89
N LEU A 29 4.28 14.83 -19.14
CA LEU A 29 3.73 15.10 -20.45
C LEU A 29 4.35 16.39 -21.02
N ASP A 30 4.44 16.47 -22.33
CA ASP A 30 4.75 17.71 -23.04
C ASP A 30 3.52 18.64 -23.15
N THR A 31 3.63 19.71 -23.91
CA THR A 31 2.57 20.69 -24.12
C THR A 31 1.41 20.17 -24.98
N GLU A 32 1.61 19.08 -25.69
CA GLU A 32 0.61 18.42 -26.55
C GLU A 32 -0.03 17.22 -25.86
N GLY A 33 0.43 16.87 -24.64
CA GLY A 33 -0.08 15.77 -23.81
C GLY A 33 0.56 14.42 -24.14
N ALA A 34 1.65 14.41 -24.95
CA ALA A 34 2.44 13.20 -25.18
C ALA A 34 3.38 12.90 -24.02
N PRO A 35 3.59 11.62 -23.65
CA PRO A 35 4.50 11.26 -22.57
C PRO A 35 5.95 11.39 -23.02
N VAL A 36 6.76 12.05 -22.19
CA VAL A 36 8.19 12.28 -22.45
C VAL A 36 9.10 11.56 -21.48
N ASP A 37 8.62 11.29 -20.26
CA ASP A 37 9.43 10.65 -19.23
C ASP A 37 8.56 10.20 -18.03
N VAL A 38 9.14 9.43 -17.11
CA VAL A 38 8.50 9.03 -15.85
C VAL A 38 9.34 9.51 -14.68
N ASP A 39 8.81 10.46 -13.91
CA ASP A 39 9.42 10.94 -12.70
C ASP A 39 9.08 10.01 -11.52
N LEU A 40 10.08 9.48 -10.82
CA LEU A 40 9.89 8.69 -9.61
C LEU A 40 9.93 9.61 -8.38
N ARG A 41 8.84 9.62 -7.63
CA ARG A 41 8.72 10.39 -6.40
C ARG A 41 9.01 9.51 -5.20
N CYS A 42 10.04 9.88 -4.46
CA CYS A 42 10.39 9.27 -3.18
C CYS A 42 9.96 10.18 -2.02
N LYS A 43 9.77 9.58 -0.86
CA LYS A 43 9.51 10.29 0.39
C LYS A 43 10.68 11.21 0.73
N THR A 44 10.40 12.47 1.09
CA THR A 44 11.37 13.47 1.51
C THR A 44 11.06 13.94 2.94
N ASP A 45 12.00 14.59 3.63
CA ASP A 45 11.77 15.17 4.96
C ASP A 45 10.56 16.12 4.98
N ALA A 46 10.31 16.83 3.87
CA ALA A 46 9.18 17.74 3.76
C ALA A 46 7.84 16.97 3.64
N THR A 47 7.79 15.94 2.81
CA THR A 47 6.59 15.10 2.67
C THR A 47 6.32 14.32 3.95
N GLU A 48 7.34 13.82 4.65
CA GLU A 48 7.22 13.16 5.95
C GLU A 48 6.65 14.10 7.02
N LEU A 49 7.13 15.35 7.06
CA LEU A 49 6.59 16.37 7.98
C LEU A 49 5.09 16.59 7.76
N ILE A 50 4.67 16.73 6.51
CA ILE A 50 3.25 16.92 6.19
C ILE A 50 2.45 15.66 6.53
N GLU A 51 2.94 14.48 6.16
CA GLU A 51 2.30 13.19 6.45
C GLU A 51 2.06 13.01 7.96
N GLU A 52 3.10 13.16 8.79
CA GLU A 52 2.97 12.99 10.24
C GLU A 52 2.05 14.05 10.88
N SER A 53 2.04 15.26 10.32
CA SER A 53 1.11 16.32 10.76
C SER A 53 -0.34 15.96 10.41
N MET A 54 -0.57 15.39 9.22
CA MET A 54 -1.89 14.92 8.80
C MET A 54 -2.35 13.72 9.63
N ILE A 55 -1.48 12.76 9.90
CA ILE A 55 -1.77 11.60 10.76
C ILE A 55 -2.17 12.08 12.16
N LEU A 56 -1.41 12.98 12.76
CA LEU A 56 -1.71 13.55 14.08
C LEU A 56 -3.10 14.23 14.12
N ALA A 57 -3.40 15.05 13.12
CA ALA A 57 -4.69 15.74 13.05
C ALA A 57 -5.84 14.75 12.91
N ASN A 58 -5.69 13.76 12.02
CA ASN A 58 -6.68 12.70 11.78
C ASN A 58 -6.96 11.87 13.04
N GLU A 59 -5.90 11.43 13.74
CA GLU A 59 -6.02 10.69 15.01
C GLU A 59 -6.67 11.53 16.10
N THR A 60 -6.27 12.80 16.24
CA THR A 60 -6.80 13.71 17.28
C THR A 60 -8.30 13.91 17.11
N VAL A 61 -8.75 14.13 15.88
CA VAL A 61 -10.18 14.31 15.58
C VAL A 61 -10.95 13.00 15.80
N ALA A 62 -10.40 11.86 15.34
CA ALA A 62 -11.04 10.57 15.53
C ALA A 62 -11.22 10.23 17.01
N ARG A 63 -10.17 10.38 17.83
CA ARG A 63 -10.22 10.17 19.28
C ARG A 63 -11.22 11.13 19.97
N PHE A 64 -11.20 12.41 19.59
CA PHE A 64 -12.13 13.39 20.16
C PHE A 64 -13.59 13.00 19.92
N LEU A 65 -13.95 12.59 18.70
CA LEU A 65 -15.32 12.20 18.37
C LEU A 65 -15.70 10.86 19.05
N ARG A 66 -14.80 9.88 19.07
CA ARG A 66 -14.98 8.61 19.78
C ARG A 66 -15.24 8.84 21.28
N ASP A 67 -14.38 9.62 21.94
CA ASP A 67 -14.44 9.85 23.38
C ASP A 67 -15.68 10.65 23.80
N LYS A 68 -16.24 11.42 22.85
CA LYS A 68 -17.54 12.10 23.00
C LYS A 68 -18.73 11.24 22.62
N SER A 69 -18.51 9.99 22.19
CA SER A 69 -19.56 9.13 21.61
C SER A 69 -20.34 9.83 20.50
N PHE A 70 -19.66 10.65 19.72
CA PHE A 70 -20.26 11.39 18.63
C PHE A 70 -20.11 10.63 17.32
N PRO A 71 -21.15 10.58 16.45
CA PRO A 71 -21.06 9.88 15.18
C PRO A 71 -19.87 10.35 14.34
N CYS A 72 -19.17 9.41 13.69
CA CYS A 72 -18.03 9.68 12.84
C CYS A 72 -17.94 8.65 11.71
N ILE A 73 -17.21 8.97 10.64
CA ILE A 73 -16.73 7.99 9.66
C ILE A 73 -15.26 7.76 9.95
N TYR A 74 -14.93 6.55 10.38
CA TYR A 74 -13.56 6.12 10.65
C TYR A 74 -12.92 5.53 9.40
N ARG A 75 -11.60 5.58 9.32
CA ARG A 75 -10.79 4.87 8.34
C ARG A 75 -10.21 3.65 9.04
N VAL A 76 -10.74 2.50 8.75
CA VAL A 76 -10.40 1.22 9.36
C VAL A 76 -9.47 0.45 8.43
N HIS A 77 -8.44 -0.14 9.01
CA HIS A 77 -7.53 -1.04 8.30
C HIS A 77 -7.38 -2.31 9.12
N GLU A 78 -8.01 -3.37 8.67
CA GLU A 78 -7.97 -4.66 9.35
C GLU A 78 -6.58 -5.31 9.25
N ALA A 79 -6.26 -6.17 10.19
CA ALA A 79 -5.06 -6.99 10.12
C ALA A 79 -5.10 -7.91 8.88
N PRO A 80 -3.94 -8.28 8.31
CA PRO A 80 -3.89 -9.25 7.23
C PRO A 80 -4.46 -10.60 7.68
N SER A 81 -5.10 -11.32 6.75
CA SER A 81 -5.64 -12.64 7.07
C SER A 81 -4.52 -13.65 7.34
N TYR A 82 -4.84 -14.70 8.13
CA TYR A 82 -3.92 -15.80 8.38
C TYR A 82 -3.36 -16.40 7.07
N ASP A 83 -4.24 -16.69 6.10
CA ASP A 83 -3.86 -17.27 4.81
C ASP A 83 -2.92 -16.36 4.01
N SER A 84 -3.16 -15.04 4.06
CA SER A 84 -2.27 -14.07 3.41
C SER A 84 -0.88 -14.04 4.02
N LEU A 85 -0.78 -14.16 5.35
CA LEU A 85 0.50 -14.24 6.07
C LEU A 85 1.19 -15.59 5.87
N GLU A 86 0.43 -16.68 5.87
CA GLU A 86 0.94 -18.03 5.60
C GLU A 86 1.59 -18.10 4.20
N GLY A 87 0.97 -17.47 3.21
CA GLY A 87 1.50 -17.37 1.85
C GLY A 87 2.85 -16.66 1.73
N LEU A 88 3.25 -15.85 2.72
CA LEU A 88 4.56 -15.19 2.75
C LEU A 88 5.69 -16.13 3.20
N ILE A 89 5.38 -17.12 4.05
CA ILE A 89 6.39 -17.95 4.71
C ILE A 89 7.33 -18.66 3.73
N PRO A 90 6.84 -19.30 2.63
CA PRO A 90 7.73 -20.02 1.70
C PRO A 90 8.78 -19.12 1.05
N VAL A 91 8.48 -17.83 0.88
CA VAL A 91 9.41 -16.85 0.31
C VAL A 91 10.34 -16.30 1.40
N LEU A 92 9.79 -15.96 2.57
CA LEU A 92 10.58 -15.36 3.66
C LEU A 92 11.55 -16.35 4.30
N ASP A 93 11.20 -17.65 4.34
CA ASP A 93 12.05 -18.71 4.94
C ASP A 93 13.34 -18.97 4.14
N GLU A 94 13.43 -18.49 2.90
CA GLU A 94 14.66 -18.49 2.13
C GLU A 94 15.74 -17.57 2.71
N TYR A 95 15.35 -16.58 3.56
CA TYR A 95 16.26 -15.57 4.12
C TYR A 95 16.65 -15.88 5.57
N PRO A 96 17.96 -15.96 5.88
CA PRO A 96 18.45 -16.31 7.23
C PRO A 96 17.94 -15.40 8.34
N TRP A 97 17.64 -14.13 8.05
CA TRP A 97 17.11 -13.18 9.04
C TRP A 97 15.68 -13.49 9.47
N PHE A 98 14.89 -14.22 8.64
CA PHE A 98 13.51 -14.58 8.99
C PHE A 98 13.43 -15.49 10.21
N LYS A 99 14.49 -16.29 10.48
CA LYS A 99 14.57 -17.08 11.72
C LYS A 99 14.49 -16.26 13.00
N LYS A 100 14.79 -14.95 12.95
CA LYS A 100 14.66 -14.05 14.11
C LYS A 100 13.21 -13.64 14.37
N ILE A 101 12.40 -13.63 13.33
CA ILE A 101 10.96 -13.34 13.41
C ILE A 101 10.21 -14.64 13.71
N GLY A 102 10.43 -15.67 12.89
CA GLY A 102 9.77 -16.95 12.96
C GLY A 102 8.34 -16.93 12.44
N ALA A 103 7.93 -18.04 11.83
CA ALA A 103 6.61 -18.17 11.24
C ALA A 103 5.47 -17.97 12.27
N HIS A 104 5.64 -18.48 13.49
CA HIS A 104 4.61 -18.38 14.53
C HIS A 104 4.28 -16.93 14.91
N TRP A 105 5.31 -16.07 15.05
CA TRP A 105 5.06 -14.65 15.36
C TRP A 105 4.46 -13.91 14.17
N LEU A 106 4.93 -14.18 12.95
CA LEU A 106 4.32 -13.58 11.75
C LEU A 106 2.84 -13.96 11.62
N LEU A 107 2.50 -15.25 11.79
CA LEU A 107 1.13 -15.77 11.69
C LEU A 107 0.18 -15.27 12.78
N SER A 108 0.70 -14.77 13.90
CA SER A 108 -0.14 -14.14 14.92
C SER A 108 -0.82 -12.87 14.44
N GLY A 109 -0.37 -12.28 13.31
CA GLY A 109 -0.87 -11.00 12.82
C GLY A 109 -0.44 -9.80 13.66
N ASP A 110 0.54 -10.00 14.57
CA ASP A 110 1.12 -8.89 15.34
C ASP A 110 1.76 -7.87 14.40
N PRO A 111 1.36 -6.60 14.43
CA PRO A 111 1.91 -5.57 13.54
C PRO A 111 3.43 -5.42 13.67
N HIS A 112 4.01 -5.69 14.87
CA HIS A 112 5.47 -5.67 15.04
C HIS A 112 6.18 -6.78 14.27
N ALA A 113 5.56 -7.96 14.11
CA ALA A 113 6.14 -9.05 13.33
C ALA A 113 6.22 -8.69 11.85
N VAL A 114 5.14 -8.08 11.34
CA VAL A 114 5.06 -7.62 9.95
C VAL A 114 6.02 -6.45 9.71
N ALA A 115 6.05 -5.46 10.61
CA ALA A 115 6.99 -4.36 10.55
C ALA A 115 8.45 -4.83 10.62
N ALA A 116 8.75 -5.85 11.45
CA ALA A 116 10.07 -6.46 11.53
C ALA A 116 10.48 -7.12 10.21
N ALA A 117 9.58 -7.81 9.50
CA ALA A 117 9.88 -8.40 8.20
C ALA A 117 10.33 -7.35 7.17
N VAL A 118 9.63 -6.20 7.12
CA VAL A 118 9.99 -5.07 6.26
C VAL A 118 11.34 -4.48 6.70
N SER A 119 11.50 -4.19 7.99
CA SER A 119 12.71 -3.56 8.53
C SER A 119 13.97 -4.42 8.39
N PHE A 120 13.89 -5.74 8.67
CA PHE A 120 15.04 -6.64 8.51
C PHE A 120 15.48 -6.82 7.06
N SER A 121 14.59 -6.63 6.10
CA SER A 121 14.91 -6.70 4.67
C SER A 121 15.48 -5.39 4.12
N GLU A 122 15.34 -4.29 4.84
CA GLU A 122 15.77 -2.97 4.38
C GLU A 122 17.27 -2.91 4.10
N GLY A 123 17.62 -2.28 2.97
CA GLY A 123 19.02 -2.16 2.51
C GLY A 123 19.62 -3.47 1.97
N ARG A 124 18.85 -4.55 1.91
CA ARG A 124 19.27 -5.83 1.34
C ARG A 124 18.75 -6.00 -0.08
N PRO A 125 19.35 -6.91 -0.89
CA PRO A 125 18.88 -7.17 -2.25
C PRO A 125 17.39 -7.54 -2.32
N GLU A 126 16.92 -8.32 -1.34
CA GLU A 126 15.52 -8.77 -1.22
C GLU A 126 14.57 -7.69 -0.68
N GLY A 127 15.04 -6.53 -0.24
CA GLY A 127 14.22 -5.51 0.42
C GLY A 127 13.02 -5.04 -0.41
N LYS A 128 13.21 -4.81 -1.71
CA LYS A 128 12.12 -4.45 -2.63
C LYS A 128 11.08 -5.55 -2.73
N LEU A 129 11.53 -6.81 -2.85
CA LEU A 129 10.65 -7.97 -2.90
C LEU A 129 9.83 -8.10 -1.63
N VAL A 130 10.48 -8.10 -0.46
CA VAL A 130 9.80 -8.28 0.83
C VAL A 130 8.78 -7.16 1.05
N ASN A 131 9.16 -5.90 0.80
CA ASN A 131 8.24 -4.77 0.88
C ASN A 131 7.00 -4.96 -0.02
N MET A 132 7.19 -5.45 -1.26
CA MET A 132 6.13 -5.69 -2.21
C MET A 132 5.19 -6.81 -1.77
N ILE A 133 5.72 -7.98 -1.37
CA ILE A 133 4.87 -9.14 -0.99
C ILE A 133 4.14 -8.87 0.32
N VAL A 134 4.78 -8.23 1.29
CA VAL A 134 4.14 -7.84 2.54
C VAL A 134 3.04 -6.82 2.29
N LEU A 135 3.28 -5.79 1.46
CA LEU A 135 2.25 -4.81 1.09
C LEU A 135 1.05 -5.48 0.40
N ARG A 136 1.29 -6.43 -0.50
CA ARG A 136 0.22 -7.20 -1.17
C ARG A 136 -0.58 -8.10 -0.23
N SER A 137 0.00 -8.54 0.88
CA SER A 137 -0.70 -9.35 1.89
C SER A 137 -1.61 -8.53 2.79
N MET A 138 -1.46 -7.18 2.82
CA MET A 138 -2.27 -6.31 3.65
C MET A 138 -3.72 -6.24 3.16
N MET A 139 -4.64 -6.13 4.11
CA MET A 139 -6.02 -5.77 3.80
C MET A 139 -6.09 -4.34 3.27
N ARG A 140 -7.15 -4.02 2.54
CA ARG A 140 -7.38 -2.63 2.13
C ARG A 140 -8.09 -1.88 3.24
N ALA A 141 -7.66 -0.65 3.52
CA ALA A 141 -8.38 0.22 4.42
C ALA A 141 -9.74 0.62 3.81
N VAL A 142 -10.76 0.71 4.65
CA VAL A 142 -12.13 1.06 4.27
C VAL A 142 -12.70 2.11 5.21
N TYR A 143 -13.78 2.76 4.80
CA TYR A 143 -14.54 3.63 5.69
C TYR A 143 -15.62 2.81 6.41
N LYS A 144 -15.76 3.04 7.74
CA LYS A 144 -16.80 2.44 8.58
C LYS A 144 -17.35 3.49 9.55
N PRO A 145 -18.62 3.41 9.96
CA PRO A 145 -19.16 4.25 11.05
C PRO A 145 -18.71 3.76 12.43
N GLU A 146 -18.32 2.49 12.56
CA GLU A 146 -17.78 1.91 13.79
C GLU A 146 -16.29 2.25 13.94
N CYS A 147 -15.89 2.58 15.19
CA CYS A 147 -14.50 2.85 15.50
C CYS A 147 -13.74 1.54 15.69
N GLU A 148 -13.00 1.15 14.67
CA GLU A 148 -12.08 0.01 14.70
C GLU A 148 -10.65 0.50 14.43
N PRO A 149 -9.60 -0.27 14.82
CA PRO A 149 -8.21 0.12 14.64
C PRO A 149 -7.79 0.27 13.19
N HIS A 150 -6.75 1.07 12.98
CA HIS A 150 -6.04 1.13 11.71
C HIS A 150 -4.70 0.40 11.82
N TYR A 151 -4.66 -0.86 11.40
CA TYR A 151 -3.52 -1.78 11.57
C TYR A 151 -2.20 -1.18 11.07
N GLY A 152 -2.12 -0.74 9.83
CA GLY A 152 -0.86 -0.22 9.24
C GLY A 152 -0.31 1.04 9.92
N LEU A 153 -1.16 1.82 10.61
CA LEU A 153 -0.75 3.00 11.38
C LEU A 153 -0.57 2.69 12.87
N ALA A 154 -0.91 1.48 13.34
CA ALA A 154 -0.99 1.12 14.75
C ALA A 154 -1.82 2.12 15.57
N SER A 155 -2.94 2.60 15.00
CA SER A 155 -3.80 3.60 15.60
C SER A 155 -5.13 2.98 16.03
N GLU A 156 -5.54 3.21 17.28
CA GLU A 156 -6.81 2.71 17.82
C GLU A 156 -8.05 3.41 17.24
N ALA A 157 -7.88 4.66 16.79
CA ALA A 157 -8.94 5.45 16.19
C ALA A 157 -8.35 6.39 15.14
N TYR A 158 -8.79 6.23 13.90
CA TYR A 158 -8.31 7.02 12.79
C TYR A 158 -9.46 7.43 11.88
N CYS A 159 -9.47 8.66 11.42
CA CYS A 159 -10.40 9.13 10.42
C CYS A 159 -9.67 9.99 9.38
N HIS A 160 -10.26 10.21 8.26
CA HIS A 160 -9.79 11.20 7.31
C HIS A 160 -10.43 12.56 7.60
N PHE A 161 -9.61 13.57 7.88
CA PHE A 161 -10.05 14.91 8.24
C PHE A 161 -9.35 16.00 7.41
N THR A 162 -8.12 15.75 6.98
CA THR A 162 -7.20 16.78 6.46
C THR A 162 -7.41 17.17 5.00
N SER A 163 -8.29 16.49 4.24
CA SER A 163 -8.47 16.75 2.80
C SER A 163 -9.94 16.87 2.36
N PRO A 164 -10.77 17.78 2.97
CA PRO A 164 -12.20 17.85 2.70
C PRO A 164 -12.57 18.38 1.31
N ILE A 165 -11.61 18.95 0.57
CA ILE A 165 -11.84 19.42 -0.81
C ILE A 165 -12.01 18.25 -1.78
N ARG A 166 -11.26 17.16 -1.58
CA ARG A 166 -11.19 16.02 -2.50
C ARG A 166 -11.77 14.71 -1.94
N ARG A 167 -12.06 14.64 -0.63
CA ARG A 167 -12.63 13.45 0.00
C ARG A 167 -13.91 13.79 0.75
N TYR A 168 -15.00 13.20 0.32
CA TYR A 168 -16.31 13.44 0.95
C TYR A 168 -16.37 12.97 2.42
N PRO A 169 -15.76 11.83 2.83
CA PRO A 169 -15.69 11.46 4.24
C PRO A 169 -15.07 12.53 5.14
N ASP A 170 -14.00 13.20 4.68
CA ASP A 170 -13.38 14.30 5.43
C ASP A 170 -14.38 15.43 5.67
N LEU A 171 -15.17 15.80 4.66
CA LEU A 171 -16.21 16.84 4.79
C LEU A 171 -17.27 16.43 5.81
N VAL A 172 -17.69 15.16 5.82
CA VAL A 172 -18.62 14.63 6.82
C VAL A 172 -18.01 14.70 8.22
N VAL A 173 -16.75 14.30 8.39
CA VAL A 173 -16.05 14.42 9.68
C VAL A 173 -15.97 15.87 10.15
N HIS A 174 -15.70 16.83 9.25
CA HIS A 174 -15.74 18.27 9.59
C HIS A 174 -17.12 18.71 10.11
N ARG A 175 -18.20 18.23 9.51
CA ARG A 175 -19.57 18.54 9.94
C ARG A 175 -19.84 17.95 11.32
N MET A 176 -19.46 16.69 11.55
CA MET A 176 -19.61 16.04 12.84
C MET A 176 -18.78 16.73 13.93
N LEU A 177 -17.54 17.11 13.64
CA LEU A 177 -16.69 17.85 14.57
C LEU A 177 -17.30 19.21 14.94
N LYS A 178 -17.81 19.97 13.96
CA LYS A 178 -18.47 21.26 14.21
C LYS A 178 -19.74 21.10 15.05
N ALA A 179 -20.53 20.05 14.79
CA ALA A 179 -21.72 19.73 15.58
C ALA A 179 -21.35 19.37 17.03
N ALA A 180 -20.33 18.55 17.23
CA ALA A 180 -19.83 18.16 18.54
C ALA A 180 -19.31 19.37 19.35
N LEU A 181 -18.56 20.27 18.73
CA LEU A 181 -18.04 21.49 19.36
C LEU A 181 -19.15 22.47 19.72
N ALA A 182 -20.17 22.60 18.85
CA ALA A 182 -21.30 23.47 19.07
C ALA A 182 -22.38 22.87 20.02
N LYS A 183 -22.20 21.60 20.44
CA LYS A 183 -23.20 20.82 21.20
C LYS A 183 -24.58 20.77 20.52
N ARG A 184 -24.60 20.70 19.18
CA ARG A 184 -25.80 20.69 18.33
C ARG A 184 -25.78 19.45 17.43
N SER A 185 -26.29 18.30 17.91
CA SER A 185 -26.40 17.08 17.11
C SER A 185 -27.52 17.14 16.06
N GLU A 186 -28.63 17.78 16.36
CA GLU A 186 -29.86 17.77 15.56
C GLU A 186 -29.72 18.29 14.12
N LYS A 187 -28.73 19.14 13.87
CA LYS A 187 -28.53 19.78 12.55
C LYS A 187 -28.09 18.79 11.45
N PHE A 188 -27.59 17.62 11.82
CA PHE A 188 -26.97 16.64 10.89
C PHE A 188 -27.59 15.24 11.01
N ASP A 189 -28.81 15.12 11.53
CA ASP A 189 -29.47 13.81 11.75
C ASP A 189 -29.60 13.00 10.47
N GLN A 190 -29.81 13.64 9.32
CA GLN A 190 -29.88 12.97 8.03
C GLN A 190 -28.53 12.37 7.61
N GLU A 191 -27.41 13.07 7.84
CA GLU A 191 -26.07 12.52 7.57
C GLU A 191 -25.75 11.40 8.54
N VAL A 192 -26.11 11.55 9.82
CA VAL A 192 -25.90 10.52 10.84
C VAL A 192 -26.66 9.24 10.47
N SER A 193 -27.92 9.33 10.05
CA SER A 193 -28.70 8.16 9.62
C SER A 193 -28.14 7.46 8.37
N ASN A 194 -27.38 8.18 7.56
CA ASN A 194 -26.79 7.67 6.31
C ASN A 194 -25.31 7.32 6.41
N LEU A 195 -24.68 7.41 7.59
CA LEU A 195 -23.23 7.20 7.74
C LEU A 195 -22.74 5.86 7.18
N ALA A 196 -23.48 4.77 7.40
CA ALA A 196 -23.12 3.44 6.89
C ALA A 196 -23.09 3.45 5.35
N TRP A 197 -24.11 3.99 4.70
CA TRP A 197 -24.16 4.11 3.25
C TRP A 197 -23.06 5.04 2.71
N ILE A 198 -22.80 6.16 3.38
CA ILE A 198 -21.73 7.10 2.99
C ILE A 198 -20.37 6.42 3.06
N ALA A 199 -20.12 5.65 4.12
CA ALA A 199 -18.87 4.93 4.33
C ALA A 199 -18.64 3.87 3.25
N GLU A 200 -19.64 3.03 2.99
CA GLU A 200 -19.58 1.99 1.94
C GLU A 200 -19.40 2.60 0.55
N HIS A 201 -20.24 3.59 0.21
CA HIS A 201 -20.19 4.27 -1.08
C HIS A 201 -18.84 4.96 -1.30
N SER A 202 -18.32 5.66 -0.28
CA SER A 202 -17.02 6.32 -0.36
C SER A 202 -15.87 5.33 -0.55
N SER A 203 -15.92 4.18 0.12
CA SER A 203 -14.93 3.11 -0.05
C SER A 203 -14.97 2.51 -1.47
N LYS A 204 -16.18 2.38 -2.05
CA LYS A 204 -16.34 1.92 -3.43
C LYS A 204 -15.80 2.94 -4.43
N MET A 205 -16.19 4.21 -4.29
CA MET A 205 -15.77 5.27 -5.21
C MET A 205 -14.26 5.55 -5.14
N GLU A 206 -13.65 5.40 -3.97
CA GLU A 206 -12.19 5.48 -3.81
C GLU A 206 -11.49 4.42 -4.66
N ARG A 207 -11.95 3.16 -4.63
CA ARG A 207 -11.39 2.07 -5.45
C ARG A 207 -11.56 2.32 -6.95
N GLU A 208 -12.74 2.80 -7.37
CA GLU A 208 -12.99 3.13 -8.77
C GLU A 208 -12.09 4.28 -9.25
N ALA A 209 -11.92 5.31 -8.44
CA ALA A 209 -11.04 6.43 -8.75
C ALA A 209 -9.57 6.03 -8.80
N GLU A 210 -9.11 5.17 -7.87
CA GLU A 210 -7.77 4.61 -7.87
C GLU A 210 -7.52 3.79 -9.14
N LYS A 211 -8.44 2.89 -9.49
CA LYS A 211 -8.35 2.08 -10.71
C LYS A 211 -8.28 2.96 -11.96
N ALA A 212 -9.17 3.94 -12.08
CA ALA A 212 -9.16 4.86 -13.23
C ALA A 212 -7.84 5.66 -13.33
N SER A 213 -7.28 6.09 -12.19
CA SER A 213 -5.99 6.78 -12.14
C SER A 213 -4.85 5.87 -12.58
N GLN A 214 -4.81 4.62 -12.10
CA GLN A 214 -3.78 3.64 -12.48
C GLN A 214 -3.87 3.28 -13.97
N GLU A 215 -5.07 3.03 -14.49
CA GLU A 215 -5.28 2.74 -15.91
C GLU A 215 -4.86 3.93 -16.80
N SER A 216 -5.21 5.16 -16.41
CA SER A 216 -4.80 6.36 -17.14
C SER A 216 -3.28 6.53 -17.19
N GLN A 217 -2.59 6.28 -16.08
CA GLN A 217 -1.13 6.32 -16.04
C GLN A 217 -0.52 5.20 -16.88
N MET A 218 -1.07 3.98 -16.79
CA MET A 218 -0.60 2.83 -17.57
C MET A 218 -0.69 3.10 -19.08
N VAL A 219 -1.79 3.69 -19.57
CA VAL A 219 -1.91 4.08 -20.99
C VAL A 219 -0.75 4.99 -21.42
N LYS A 220 -0.41 5.97 -20.60
CA LYS A 220 0.69 6.90 -20.92
C LYS A 220 2.08 6.26 -20.80
N ILE A 221 2.26 5.32 -19.87
CA ILE A 221 3.50 4.55 -19.78
C ILE A 221 3.67 3.66 -21.02
N VAL A 222 2.61 2.99 -21.46
CA VAL A 222 2.65 2.16 -22.68
C VAL A 222 2.96 3.01 -23.91
N GLU A 223 2.30 4.18 -24.08
CA GLU A 223 2.58 5.12 -25.17
C GLU A 223 4.05 5.59 -25.16
N LEU A 224 4.65 5.80 -23.98
CA LEU A 224 6.07 6.10 -23.86
C LEU A 224 6.93 4.90 -24.31
N MET A 225 6.59 3.69 -23.86
CA MET A 225 7.36 2.49 -24.17
C MET A 225 7.26 2.05 -25.63
N GLU A 226 6.21 2.44 -26.36
CA GLU A 226 6.11 2.20 -27.82
C GLU A 226 7.30 2.81 -28.58
N GLN A 227 7.87 3.91 -28.10
CA GLN A 227 9.03 4.57 -28.70
C GLN A 227 10.33 3.79 -28.48
N HIS A 228 10.34 2.84 -27.54
CA HIS A 228 11.50 2.05 -27.13
C HIS A 228 11.44 0.58 -27.56
N VAL A 229 10.54 0.25 -28.49
CA VAL A 229 10.41 -1.12 -29.01
C VAL A 229 11.71 -1.56 -29.68
N GLY A 230 12.24 -2.69 -29.25
CA GLY A 230 13.52 -3.24 -29.73
C GLY A 230 14.72 -2.94 -28.82
N GLU A 231 14.54 -2.10 -27.80
CA GLU A 231 15.57 -1.84 -26.81
C GLU A 231 15.58 -2.91 -25.71
N THR A 232 16.70 -3.02 -25.00
CA THR A 232 16.88 -3.97 -23.88
C THR A 232 16.95 -3.20 -22.57
N PHE A 233 16.15 -3.62 -21.60
CA PHE A 233 16.04 -2.99 -20.27
C PHE A 233 16.36 -3.96 -19.15
N SER A 234 16.90 -3.45 -18.06
CA SER A 234 16.91 -4.16 -16.78
C SER A 234 15.51 -4.14 -16.16
N ALA A 235 15.04 -5.28 -15.70
CA ALA A 235 13.72 -5.40 -15.11
C ALA A 235 13.77 -6.28 -13.85
N MET A 236 12.89 -6.01 -12.90
CA MET A 236 12.69 -6.85 -11.72
C MET A 236 11.49 -7.78 -11.93
N VAL A 237 11.62 -9.04 -11.60
CA VAL A 237 10.51 -10.00 -11.63
C VAL A 237 9.55 -9.68 -10.49
N THR A 238 8.32 -9.27 -10.85
CA THR A 238 7.24 -8.93 -9.90
C THR A 238 6.19 -10.02 -9.76
N GLY A 239 6.22 -11.03 -10.63
CA GLY A 239 5.32 -12.18 -10.59
C GLY A 239 5.85 -13.32 -11.43
N ALA A 240 5.60 -14.55 -11.00
CA ALA A 240 5.84 -15.76 -11.79
C ALA A 240 4.54 -16.57 -11.85
N THR A 241 4.23 -17.10 -13.02
CA THR A 241 3.05 -17.90 -13.30
C THR A 241 3.42 -19.07 -14.21
N SER A 242 2.51 -20.02 -14.41
CA SER A 242 2.72 -21.15 -15.33
C SER A 242 2.85 -20.75 -16.81
N TYR A 243 2.48 -19.52 -17.17
CA TYR A 243 2.54 -19.02 -18.56
C TYR A 243 3.60 -17.94 -18.80
N GLY A 244 4.31 -17.48 -17.75
CA GLY A 244 5.40 -16.53 -17.91
C GLY A 244 5.73 -15.74 -16.65
N LEU A 245 6.57 -14.71 -16.83
CA LEU A 245 7.02 -13.80 -15.80
C LEU A 245 6.40 -12.43 -15.99
N PHE A 246 5.92 -11.84 -14.92
CA PHE A 246 5.64 -10.40 -14.87
C PHE A 246 6.90 -9.69 -14.42
N VAL A 247 7.23 -8.63 -15.12
CA VAL A 247 8.42 -7.83 -14.87
C VAL A 247 8.07 -6.35 -14.79
N GLN A 248 8.84 -5.62 -13.99
CA GLN A 248 8.70 -4.18 -13.84
C GLN A 248 10.04 -3.51 -14.11
N LEU A 249 10.06 -2.52 -14.98
CA LEU A 249 11.21 -1.68 -15.28
C LEU A 249 11.45 -0.66 -14.14
N GLU A 250 12.60 0.00 -14.16
CA GLU A 250 12.91 1.05 -13.19
C GLU A 250 11.92 2.22 -13.24
N ASN A 251 11.42 2.55 -14.43
CA ASN A 251 10.39 3.58 -14.64
C ASN A 251 8.96 3.11 -14.31
N THR A 252 8.82 1.98 -13.63
CA THR A 252 7.56 1.34 -13.24
C THR A 252 6.70 0.77 -14.38
N ALA A 253 7.17 0.82 -15.64
CA ALA A 253 6.49 0.11 -16.72
C ALA A 253 6.46 -1.39 -16.43
N GLU A 254 5.28 -1.99 -16.57
CA GLU A 254 5.08 -3.42 -16.35
C GLU A 254 4.90 -4.15 -17.67
N GLY A 255 5.45 -5.35 -17.75
CA GLY A 255 5.34 -6.20 -18.91
C GLY A 255 5.31 -7.68 -18.54
N MET A 256 4.99 -8.52 -19.51
CA MET A 256 5.00 -9.96 -19.37
C MET A 256 5.97 -10.58 -20.37
N ILE A 257 6.86 -11.42 -19.88
CA ILE A 257 7.71 -12.30 -20.68
C ILE A 257 7.02 -13.66 -20.72
N ARG A 258 6.61 -14.13 -21.89
CA ARG A 258 5.96 -15.42 -22.02
C ARG A 258 6.95 -16.55 -21.72
N ILE A 259 6.44 -17.67 -21.26
CA ILE A 259 7.27 -18.83 -20.92
C ILE A 259 8.07 -19.33 -22.13
N GLU A 260 7.52 -19.27 -23.33
CA GLU A 260 8.15 -19.63 -24.60
C GLU A 260 9.33 -18.74 -24.98
N ASP A 261 9.38 -17.50 -24.48
CA ASP A 261 10.42 -16.51 -24.75
C ASP A 261 11.59 -16.60 -23.75
N LEU A 262 11.42 -17.37 -22.64
CA LEU A 262 12.46 -17.54 -21.60
C LEU A 262 13.56 -18.51 -22.03
N GLY A 263 13.27 -19.45 -22.93
CA GLY A 263 14.24 -20.43 -23.41
C GLY A 263 13.58 -21.57 -24.18
N ARG A 264 14.41 -22.51 -24.67
CA ARG A 264 13.95 -23.67 -25.46
C ARG A 264 13.68 -24.92 -24.60
N GLU A 265 13.63 -24.76 -23.28
CA GLU A 265 13.38 -25.83 -22.33
C GLU A 265 12.00 -25.71 -21.71
N TYR A 266 11.54 -26.81 -21.08
CA TYR A 266 10.32 -26.77 -20.29
C TYR A 266 10.58 -26.12 -18.93
N PHE A 267 9.67 -25.25 -18.48
CA PHE A 267 9.75 -24.60 -17.19
C PHE A 267 8.69 -25.14 -16.23
N LEU A 268 9.12 -25.54 -15.04
CA LEU A 268 8.28 -25.98 -13.94
C LEU A 268 7.90 -24.77 -13.10
N PHE A 269 6.59 -24.58 -12.84
CA PHE A 269 6.11 -23.52 -11.97
C PHE A 269 5.98 -24.02 -10.53
N ASP A 270 6.77 -23.45 -9.62
CA ASP A 270 6.64 -23.63 -8.17
C ASP A 270 5.70 -22.55 -7.63
N SER A 271 4.44 -22.91 -7.42
CA SER A 271 3.38 -21.99 -6.97
C SER A 271 3.56 -21.50 -5.53
N LEU A 272 4.27 -22.28 -4.68
CA LEU A 272 4.50 -21.93 -3.29
C LEU A 272 5.56 -20.82 -3.15
N ARG A 273 6.59 -20.87 -4.02
CA ARG A 273 7.69 -19.90 -4.00
C ARG A 273 7.61 -18.89 -5.13
N HIS A 274 6.54 -18.93 -5.92
CA HIS A 274 6.33 -18.03 -7.07
C HIS A 274 7.57 -17.92 -7.97
N ARG A 275 8.07 -19.07 -8.46
CA ARG A 275 9.25 -19.15 -9.34
C ARG A 275 9.05 -20.12 -10.49
N LEU A 276 9.80 -19.89 -11.58
CA LEU A 276 9.94 -20.82 -12.70
C LEU A 276 11.32 -21.47 -12.65
N ILE A 277 11.36 -22.78 -12.86
CA ILE A 277 12.59 -23.58 -12.84
C ILE A 277 12.72 -24.29 -14.18
N GLY A 278 13.83 -24.05 -14.90
CA GLY A 278 14.15 -24.77 -16.13
C GLY A 278 14.42 -26.25 -15.86
N ALA A 279 13.71 -27.14 -16.55
CA ALA A 279 13.76 -28.56 -16.30
C ALA A 279 15.12 -29.17 -16.66
N ASP A 280 15.78 -28.63 -17.68
CA ASP A 280 17.08 -29.14 -18.18
C ASP A 280 18.26 -28.40 -17.55
N SER A 281 18.17 -27.08 -17.49
CA SER A 281 19.26 -26.21 -17.01
C SER A 281 19.29 -26.01 -15.50
N GLY A 282 18.15 -26.22 -14.81
CA GLY A 282 17.96 -25.83 -13.41
C GLY A 282 17.96 -24.33 -13.19
N ARG A 283 17.88 -23.53 -14.26
CA ARG A 283 17.84 -22.06 -14.16
C ARG A 283 16.57 -21.62 -13.48
N GLU A 284 16.71 -20.79 -12.47
CA GLU A 284 15.57 -20.25 -11.73
C GLU A 284 15.28 -18.80 -12.11
N TYR A 285 13.98 -18.50 -12.26
CA TYR A 285 13.46 -17.13 -12.31
C TYR A 285 12.52 -16.95 -11.11
N ARG A 286 12.85 -16.04 -10.21
CA ARG A 286 12.12 -15.85 -8.96
C ARG A 286 11.76 -14.38 -8.74
N LEU A 287 10.79 -14.16 -7.88
CA LEU A 287 10.41 -12.81 -7.47
C LEU A 287 11.62 -12.02 -6.95
N GLY A 288 11.69 -10.74 -7.35
CA GLY A 288 12.73 -9.82 -6.91
C GLY A 288 14.08 -9.97 -7.62
N GLN A 289 14.20 -10.92 -8.56
CA GLN A 289 15.40 -11.11 -9.37
C GLN A 289 15.52 -9.99 -10.39
#